data_b6e76f4796f93ee4c99406e2b663ac8e
#
_entry.id   b6e76f4796f93ee4c99406e2b663ac8e
#
_cell.length_a   1.000
_cell.length_b   1.000
_cell.length_c   1.000
_cell.angle_alpha   90.00
_cell.angle_beta   90.00
_cell.angle_gamma   90.00
#
_symmetry.space_group_name_H-M   'P 1'
#
loop_
_entity.id
_entity.type
_entity.pdbx_description
1 polymer ?
#
loop_
_entity_poly.entity_id
_entity_poly.type
_entity_poly.pdbx_seq_one_letter_code
_entity_poly.pdbx_strand_id
1 'polypeptide(L)'
;RMAESITRRTLVGYQDWTVNTTYIPHLLERMENDPQRLAKKLQRTDTWGKEGQPMKFDAIVGNPPYQEDTGGGSAANVAAKQARPVYNLFVDQAKTMQPHYISMIMPARWYAGGIGLTDFRNEMLNDPHLIRLTDFVNSKDCFSTVDIAGGICYFLWDRDKEEVCEVTNVSGLEHHTMRRNLNEFGEIFIRSNESLSIIHKVLSRSEHFLTERVQPIDAFGFPSAARGEKEPFDGCVSLIHSQGTGYIKRSDVKKNAELIDKYKATISILVPCNGEVGIDPSKGYKAITTPRIEVPGEVNTFSYLVLGAFDTEAEIKNYKQYLMCKFTRFMLRLTYSSMHIARANFIFVPDQDFTEEWTDEKLYKKYELTEDEIAFIESTIRVME
;
A
#
# COMPACT_ATOMS: atom_id res chain seq x y z
N ARG A 1 0.77 15.27 -32.98
CA ARG A 1 0.09 16.49 -33.52
C ARG A 1 -0.99 17.04 -32.55
N MET A 2 -1.85 16.20 -31.96
CA MET A 2 -2.91 16.64 -31.03
C MET A 2 -2.31 17.20 -29.72
N ALA A 3 -1.38 16.48 -29.09
CA ALA A 3 -0.66 16.94 -27.89
C ALA A 3 0.12 18.23 -28.13
N GLU A 4 0.79 18.34 -29.27
CA GLU A 4 1.51 19.55 -29.69
C GLU A 4 0.58 20.76 -29.80
N SER A 5 -0.62 20.58 -30.39
CA SER A 5 -1.61 21.65 -30.54
C SER A 5 -2.15 22.11 -29.18
N ILE A 6 -2.38 21.19 -28.23
CA ILE A 6 -2.84 21.50 -26.87
C ILE A 6 -1.75 22.27 -26.12
N THR A 7 -0.51 21.79 -26.13
CA THR A 7 0.62 22.43 -25.45
C THR A 7 0.85 23.85 -25.98
N ARG A 8 0.82 24.05 -27.28
CA ARG A 8 0.96 25.38 -27.89
C ARG A 8 -0.18 26.32 -27.48
N ARG A 9 -1.43 25.83 -27.43
CA ARG A 9 -2.58 26.65 -27.01
C ARG A 9 -2.48 27.07 -25.54
N THR A 10 -2.05 26.19 -24.67
CA THR A 10 -1.92 26.47 -23.24
C THR A 10 -0.81 27.48 -22.96
N LEU A 11 0.26 27.51 -23.76
CA LEU A 11 1.42 28.38 -23.57
C LEU A 11 1.37 29.70 -24.36
N VAL A 12 0.33 29.94 -25.15
CA VAL A 12 0.17 31.18 -25.95
C VAL A 12 0.15 32.46 -25.11
N GLY A 13 -0.14 32.38 -23.80
CA GLY A 13 -0.04 33.53 -22.90
C GLY A 13 1.37 33.94 -22.52
N TYR A 14 2.42 33.17 -22.87
CA TYR A 14 3.82 33.39 -22.54
C TYR A 14 4.56 33.74 -23.83
N GLN A 15 4.60 35.00 -24.19
CA GLN A 15 5.09 35.49 -25.49
C GLN A 15 6.57 35.16 -25.81
N ASP A 16 7.40 34.86 -24.79
CA ASP A 16 8.83 34.63 -24.94
C ASP A 16 9.24 33.13 -24.89
N TRP A 17 8.28 32.21 -24.85
CA TRP A 17 8.60 30.79 -24.74
C TRP A 17 8.68 30.09 -26.10
N THR A 18 9.79 29.41 -26.34
CA THR A 18 9.95 28.51 -27.50
C THR A 18 9.51 27.10 -27.11
N VAL A 19 8.45 26.60 -27.75
CA VAL A 19 7.98 25.22 -27.55
C VAL A 19 8.55 24.33 -28.66
N ASN A 20 9.35 23.34 -28.27
CA ASN A 20 9.87 22.31 -29.16
C ASN A 20 9.19 20.97 -28.80
N THR A 21 8.79 20.21 -29.79
CA THR A 21 8.18 18.90 -29.60
C THR A 21 8.94 17.85 -30.38
N THR A 22 9.06 16.65 -29.83
CA THR A 22 9.66 15.52 -30.50
C THR A 22 8.84 14.24 -30.25
N TYR A 23 8.92 13.32 -31.19
CA TYR A 23 8.37 11.98 -31.06
C TYR A 23 9.49 10.96 -30.93
N ILE A 24 9.43 10.15 -29.89
CA ILE A 24 10.42 9.09 -29.65
C ILE A 24 9.71 7.76 -29.76
N PRO A 25 9.95 7.01 -30.86
CA PRO A 25 9.36 5.68 -31.01
C PRO A 25 9.96 4.72 -29.98
N HIS A 26 9.15 3.76 -29.53
CA HIS A 26 9.57 2.72 -28.57
C HIS A 26 10.19 3.31 -27.29
N LEU A 27 9.58 4.36 -26.73
CA LEU A 27 10.17 5.11 -25.61
C LEU A 27 10.38 4.23 -24.38
N LEU A 28 9.38 3.43 -23.97
CA LEU A 28 9.48 2.56 -22.81
C LEU A 28 10.58 1.52 -22.96
N GLU A 29 10.64 0.84 -24.12
CA GLU A 29 11.68 -0.13 -24.44
C GLU A 29 13.09 0.50 -24.35
N ARG A 30 13.25 1.73 -24.78
CA ARG A 30 14.54 2.46 -24.70
C ARG A 30 14.90 2.86 -23.27
N MET A 31 13.92 3.23 -22.46
CA MET A 31 14.13 3.52 -21.04
C MET A 31 14.60 2.27 -20.29
N GLU A 32 14.08 1.11 -20.64
CA GLU A 32 14.45 -0.16 -20.01
C GLU A 32 15.81 -0.69 -20.47
N ASN A 33 16.05 -0.69 -21.78
CA ASN A 33 17.20 -1.39 -22.34
C ASN A 33 18.47 -0.51 -22.41
N ASP A 34 18.34 0.81 -22.60
CA ASP A 34 19.51 1.71 -22.72
C ASP A 34 19.16 3.16 -22.32
N PRO A 35 18.87 3.40 -21.01
CA PRO A 35 18.50 4.72 -20.52
C PRO A 35 19.59 5.79 -20.72
N GLN A 36 20.86 5.39 -20.68
CA GLN A 36 21.99 6.30 -20.88
C GLN A 36 22.07 6.80 -22.32
N ARG A 37 21.84 5.93 -23.30
CA ARG A 37 21.81 6.33 -24.71
C ARG A 37 20.61 7.21 -25.00
N LEU A 38 19.46 6.93 -24.39
CA LEU A 38 18.28 7.76 -24.50
C LEU A 38 18.53 9.14 -23.88
N ALA A 39 19.14 9.21 -22.69
CA ALA A 39 19.51 10.47 -22.04
C ALA A 39 20.43 11.31 -22.95
N LYS A 40 21.50 10.71 -23.47
CA LYS A 40 22.42 11.40 -24.42
C LYS A 40 21.69 11.93 -25.65
N LYS A 41 20.70 11.20 -26.16
CA LYS A 41 19.88 11.65 -27.30
C LYS A 41 18.99 12.83 -26.91
N LEU A 42 18.30 12.76 -25.76
CA LEU A 42 17.41 13.80 -25.27
C LEU A 42 18.18 15.10 -24.92
N GLN A 43 19.43 14.99 -24.48
CA GLN A 43 20.32 16.10 -24.15
C GLN A 43 21.06 16.66 -25.36
N ARG A 44 20.46 16.61 -26.53
CA ARG A 44 20.96 17.23 -27.77
C ARG A 44 19.88 18.08 -28.41
N THR A 45 20.27 19.25 -28.85
CA THR A 45 19.34 20.22 -29.43
C THR A 45 18.75 19.78 -30.75
N ASP A 46 19.45 18.91 -31.53
CA ASP A 46 18.92 18.34 -32.78
C ASP A 46 17.73 17.38 -32.57
N THR A 47 17.62 16.76 -31.40
CA THR A 47 16.42 16.01 -31.01
C THR A 47 15.16 16.89 -30.98
N TRP A 48 15.32 18.17 -30.76
CA TRP A 48 14.28 19.17 -30.61
C TRP A 48 14.17 20.14 -31.81
N GLY A 49 14.77 19.79 -32.94
CA GLY A 49 14.65 20.56 -34.19
C GLY A 49 15.57 21.76 -34.29
N LYS A 50 16.69 21.75 -33.56
CA LYS A 50 17.76 22.78 -33.60
C LYS A 50 19.10 22.18 -34.07
N GLU A 51 20.14 22.99 -34.19
CA GLU A 51 21.48 22.48 -34.46
C GLU A 51 21.97 21.56 -33.34
N GLY A 52 22.73 20.52 -33.70
CA GLY A 52 23.10 19.39 -32.82
C GLY A 52 24.17 19.75 -31.78
N GLN A 53 23.81 20.55 -30.78
CA GLN A 53 24.66 20.90 -29.64
C GLN A 53 24.26 20.13 -28.38
N PRO A 54 25.20 19.82 -27.47
CA PRO A 54 24.86 19.32 -26.13
C PRO A 54 23.99 20.33 -25.37
N MET A 55 23.02 19.83 -24.61
CA MET A 55 22.18 20.65 -23.74
C MET A 55 21.99 19.99 -22.39
N LYS A 56 21.67 20.77 -21.36
CA LYS A 56 21.24 20.29 -20.05
C LYS A 56 19.83 20.79 -19.81
N PHE A 57 19.07 20.04 -19.03
CA PHE A 57 17.76 20.48 -18.55
C PHE A 57 17.92 21.09 -17.17
N ASP A 58 17.35 22.29 -16.96
CA ASP A 58 17.24 22.87 -15.63
C ASP A 58 16.17 22.13 -14.82
N ALA A 59 15.05 21.82 -15.45
CA ALA A 59 13.98 21.08 -14.81
C ALA A 59 13.33 20.07 -15.77
N ILE A 60 12.91 18.94 -15.21
CA ILE A 60 12.06 17.95 -15.87
C ILE A 60 10.77 17.85 -15.05
N VAL A 61 9.67 18.24 -15.69
CA VAL A 61 8.33 18.25 -15.07
C VAL A 61 7.40 17.39 -15.90
N GLY A 62 6.57 16.59 -15.26
CA GLY A 62 5.70 15.70 -16.03
C GLY A 62 4.55 15.06 -15.26
N ASN A 63 3.59 14.61 -16.05
CA ASN A 63 2.57 13.64 -15.65
C ASN A 63 2.76 12.41 -16.56
N PRO A 64 3.63 11.46 -16.20
CA PRO A 64 3.92 10.30 -17.03
C PRO A 64 2.70 9.37 -17.12
N PRO A 65 2.60 8.50 -18.15
CA PRO A 65 1.61 7.45 -18.16
C PRO A 65 1.78 6.55 -16.94
N TYR A 66 0.67 6.18 -16.29
CA TYR A 66 0.72 5.46 -15.02
C TYR A 66 0.95 3.96 -15.19
N GLN A 67 0.43 3.39 -16.26
CA GLN A 67 0.53 1.96 -16.55
C GLN A 67 0.51 1.71 -18.06
N GLU A 68 1.07 0.58 -18.45
CA GLU A 68 0.99 0.07 -19.81
C GLU A 68 -0.16 -0.93 -19.92
N ASP A 69 -1.07 -0.70 -20.87
CA ASP A 69 -2.06 -1.70 -21.25
C ASP A 69 -1.35 -2.82 -22.01
N THR A 70 -1.11 -3.95 -21.38
CA THR A 70 -0.59 -5.15 -22.06
C THR A 70 -1.66 -5.67 -23.02
N GLY A 71 -1.77 -5.02 -24.19
CA GLY A 71 -2.75 -5.27 -25.20
C GLY A 71 -2.74 -6.70 -25.72
N GLY A 72 -3.94 -7.25 -25.95
CA GLY A 72 -4.21 -8.36 -26.86
C GLY A 72 -4.00 -9.77 -26.30
N GLY A 73 -5.04 -10.35 -25.77
CA GLY A 73 -5.24 -11.79 -25.63
C GLY A 73 -6.71 -12.10 -25.75
N SER A 74 -7.07 -13.04 -26.62
CA SER A 74 -8.44 -13.50 -26.86
C SER A 74 -9.21 -13.77 -25.55
N ALA A 75 -10.53 -13.62 -25.59
CA ALA A 75 -11.49 -13.70 -24.49
C ALA A 75 -11.53 -15.00 -23.65
N ALA A 76 -10.55 -15.89 -23.80
CA ALA A 76 -10.51 -17.19 -23.11
C ALA A 76 -9.55 -17.26 -21.90
N ASN A 77 -8.72 -16.24 -21.62
CA ASN A 77 -7.80 -16.21 -20.48
C ASN A 77 -7.95 -14.88 -19.73
N VAL A 78 -9.06 -14.70 -19.03
CA VAL A 78 -9.29 -13.61 -18.07
C VAL A 78 -8.71 -13.99 -16.69
N ALA A 79 -7.48 -14.44 -16.63
CA ALA A 79 -6.64 -14.23 -15.47
C ALA A 79 -6.16 -12.77 -15.60
N ALA A 80 -6.63 -11.88 -14.73
CA ALA A 80 -6.40 -10.46 -14.79
C ALA A 80 -4.93 -10.16 -15.16
N LYS A 81 -4.68 -9.71 -16.38
CA LYS A 81 -3.41 -9.11 -16.76
C LYS A 81 -3.29 -7.85 -15.91
N GLN A 82 -2.52 -7.91 -14.85
CA GLN A 82 -2.24 -6.75 -14.02
C GLN A 82 -1.47 -5.75 -14.88
N ALA A 83 -2.07 -4.59 -15.11
CA ALA A 83 -1.44 -3.52 -15.84
C ALA A 83 -0.12 -3.14 -15.13
N ARG A 84 0.99 -3.18 -15.89
CA ARG A 84 2.32 -2.91 -15.37
C ARG A 84 2.49 -1.40 -15.15
N PRO A 85 2.96 -0.94 -13.98
CA PRO A 85 3.32 0.46 -13.80
C PRO A 85 4.51 0.83 -14.69
N VAL A 86 4.50 2.04 -15.25
CA VAL A 86 5.58 2.55 -16.11
C VAL A 86 6.08 3.94 -15.70
N TYR A 87 5.39 4.63 -14.79
CA TYR A 87 5.78 5.96 -14.32
C TYR A 87 7.16 5.98 -13.65
N ASN A 88 7.55 4.89 -12.98
CA ASN A 88 8.87 4.71 -12.39
C ASN A 88 9.97 4.87 -13.45
N LEU A 89 9.81 4.30 -14.64
CA LEU A 89 10.79 4.41 -15.73
C LEU A 89 11.02 5.88 -16.16
N PHE A 90 9.99 6.71 -16.08
CA PHE A 90 10.12 8.14 -16.40
C PHE A 90 10.89 8.89 -15.32
N VAL A 91 10.70 8.55 -14.04
CA VAL A 91 11.48 9.12 -12.93
C VAL A 91 12.94 8.72 -13.05
N ASP A 92 13.22 7.42 -13.27
CA ASP A 92 14.58 6.90 -13.41
C ASP A 92 15.29 7.52 -14.62
N GLN A 93 14.57 7.67 -15.74
CA GLN A 93 15.11 8.33 -16.94
C GLN A 93 15.39 9.82 -16.68
N ALA A 94 14.52 10.50 -15.92
CA ALA A 94 14.76 11.89 -15.57
C ALA A 94 16.00 12.04 -14.68
N LYS A 95 16.16 11.20 -13.66
CA LYS A 95 17.37 11.16 -12.81
C LYS A 95 18.63 10.88 -13.63
N THR A 96 18.56 9.95 -14.60
CA THR A 96 19.66 9.62 -15.52
C THR A 96 20.12 10.84 -16.32
N MET A 97 19.24 11.78 -16.65
CA MET A 97 19.56 13.01 -17.37
C MET A 97 20.16 14.10 -16.49
N GLN A 98 20.16 13.91 -15.18
CA GLN A 98 20.77 14.83 -14.19
C GLN A 98 20.35 16.30 -14.35
N PRO A 99 19.05 16.63 -14.40
CA PRO A 99 18.59 18.00 -14.38
C PRO A 99 18.88 18.64 -13.01
N HIS A 100 18.64 19.93 -12.89
CA HIS A 100 18.70 20.58 -11.58
C HIS A 100 17.49 20.17 -10.72
N TYR A 101 16.29 20.17 -11.34
CA TYR A 101 15.03 19.78 -10.66
C TYR A 101 14.28 18.67 -11.40
N ILE A 102 13.61 17.81 -10.64
CA ILE A 102 12.59 16.89 -11.15
C ILE A 102 11.30 17.08 -10.33
N SER A 103 10.17 17.26 -11.02
CA SER A 103 8.86 17.24 -10.38
C SER A 103 7.88 16.46 -11.24
N MET A 104 7.35 15.37 -10.70
CA MET A 104 6.38 14.54 -11.40
C MET A 104 5.21 14.20 -10.51
N ILE A 105 4.01 14.14 -11.14
CA ILE A 105 2.80 13.65 -10.51
C ILE A 105 2.57 12.20 -10.92
N MET A 106 2.31 11.31 -9.96
CA MET A 106 2.20 9.88 -10.19
C MET A 106 1.31 9.20 -9.15
N PRO A 107 0.83 7.96 -9.42
CA PRO A 107 0.09 7.19 -8.42
C PRO A 107 0.93 6.92 -7.17
N ALA A 108 0.30 7.03 -5.99
CA ALA A 108 0.95 6.80 -4.69
C ALA A 108 1.13 5.30 -4.35
N ARG A 109 0.80 4.38 -5.25
CA ARG A 109 0.94 2.92 -5.07
C ARG A 109 2.34 2.46 -4.70
N TRP A 110 3.37 3.20 -5.08
CA TRP A 110 4.76 2.83 -4.78
C TRP A 110 5.10 2.89 -3.29
N TYR A 111 4.32 3.59 -2.47
CA TYR A 111 4.56 3.76 -1.02
C TYR A 111 4.65 2.44 -0.26
N ALA A 112 3.83 1.47 -0.62
CA ALA A 112 3.72 0.25 0.17
C ALA A 112 3.47 -1.01 -0.68
N GLY A 113 3.40 -0.93 -2.01
CA GLY A 113 3.07 -2.07 -2.87
C GLY A 113 3.35 -1.82 -4.34
N GLY A 114 2.68 -2.60 -5.18
CA GLY A 114 2.84 -2.58 -6.63
C GLY A 114 3.87 -3.59 -7.11
N ILE A 115 3.44 -4.47 -8.03
CA ILE A 115 4.33 -5.45 -8.66
C ILE A 115 5.41 -4.71 -9.43
N GLY A 116 6.67 -5.03 -9.17
CA GLY A 116 7.83 -4.45 -9.84
C GLY A 116 8.21 -3.05 -9.37
N LEU A 117 7.67 -2.57 -8.23
CA LEU A 117 7.98 -1.26 -7.66
C LEU A 117 8.86 -1.30 -6.40
N THR A 118 9.33 -2.48 -5.98
CA THR A 118 10.13 -2.61 -4.75
C THR A 118 11.43 -1.83 -4.84
N ASP A 119 12.20 -2.00 -5.91
CA ASP A 119 13.48 -1.32 -6.09
C ASP A 119 13.26 0.20 -6.23
N PHE A 120 12.28 0.61 -7.02
CA PHE A 120 11.89 2.01 -7.16
C PHE A 120 11.50 2.65 -5.81
N ARG A 121 10.70 1.94 -5.00
CA ARG A 121 10.34 2.40 -3.66
C ARG A 121 11.56 2.59 -2.78
N ASN A 122 12.44 1.57 -2.71
CA ASN A 122 13.65 1.63 -1.90
C ASN A 122 14.54 2.80 -2.33
N GLU A 123 14.66 3.03 -3.63
CA GLU A 123 15.42 4.15 -4.17
C GLU A 123 14.80 5.50 -3.78
N MET A 124 13.48 5.66 -3.95
CA MET A 124 12.80 6.90 -3.61
C MET A 124 12.80 7.20 -2.10
N LEU A 125 12.64 6.16 -1.24
CA LEU A 125 12.64 6.34 0.21
C LEU A 125 14.02 6.70 0.78
N ASN A 126 15.10 6.31 0.10
CA ASN A 126 16.46 6.55 0.53
C ASN A 126 17.16 7.70 -0.21
N ASP A 127 16.46 8.38 -1.12
CA ASP A 127 17.03 9.48 -1.91
C ASP A 127 16.99 10.80 -1.13
N PRO A 128 18.15 11.32 -0.66
CA PRO A 128 18.20 12.55 0.12
C PRO A 128 17.89 13.81 -0.71
N HIS A 129 17.89 13.68 -2.03
CA HIS A 129 17.55 14.76 -2.96
C HIS A 129 16.02 14.90 -3.15
N LEU A 130 15.23 13.98 -2.64
CA LEU A 130 13.77 14.07 -2.62
C LEU A 130 13.35 15.00 -1.47
N ILE A 131 13.32 16.30 -1.73
CA ILE A 131 13.17 17.34 -0.70
C ILE A 131 11.72 17.68 -0.36
N ARG A 132 10.76 17.38 -1.27
CA ARG A 132 9.32 17.56 -1.03
C ARG A 132 8.50 16.42 -1.61
N LEU A 133 7.49 16.01 -0.85
CA LEU A 133 6.50 15.02 -1.27
C LEU A 133 5.12 15.49 -0.84
N THR A 134 4.23 15.72 -1.79
CA THR A 134 2.82 16.06 -1.52
C THR A 134 1.95 14.87 -1.89
N ASP A 135 1.14 14.43 -0.94
CA ASP A 135 0.35 13.21 -1.01
C ASP A 135 -1.16 13.51 -0.92
N PHE A 136 -1.91 12.99 -1.86
CA PHE A 136 -3.37 13.06 -1.92
C PHE A 136 -3.93 11.64 -1.76
N VAL A 137 -4.45 11.34 -0.59
CA VAL A 137 -5.11 10.04 -0.33
C VAL A 137 -6.29 9.86 -1.27
N ASN A 138 -7.10 10.91 -1.42
CA ASN A 138 -8.17 10.98 -2.40
C ASN A 138 -7.67 11.72 -3.66
N SER A 139 -7.55 11.01 -4.77
CA SER A 139 -7.10 11.60 -6.03
C SER A 139 -7.98 12.75 -6.53
N LYS A 140 -9.25 12.80 -6.09
CA LYS A 140 -10.20 13.87 -6.44
C LYS A 140 -9.86 15.23 -5.84
N ASP A 141 -9.06 15.24 -4.77
CA ASP A 141 -8.56 16.48 -4.17
C ASP A 141 -7.53 17.18 -5.08
N CYS A 142 -6.95 16.43 -6.04
CA CYS A 142 -6.07 16.97 -7.06
C CYS A 142 -6.71 16.96 -8.47
N PHE A 143 -7.35 15.85 -8.84
CA PHE A 143 -8.01 15.67 -10.15
C PHE A 143 -9.51 15.43 -9.96
N SER A 144 -10.32 16.46 -10.02
CA SER A 144 -11.76 16.42 -9.70
C SER A 144 -12.57 15.37 -10.47
N THR A 145 -12.09 14.92 -11.64
CA THR A 145 -12.80 14.02 -12.55
C THR A 145 -12.22 12.61 -12.63
N VAL A 146 -11.07 12.35 -11.97
CA VAL A 146 -10.35 11.07 -12.09
C VAL A 146 -10.25 10.41 -10.74
N ASP A 147 -10.67 9.14 -10.66
CA ASP A 147 -10.53 8.31 -9.47
C ASP A 147 -9.37 7.33 -9.67
N ILE A 148 -8.29 7.50 -8.89
CA ILE A 148 -7.07 6.68 -8.95
C ILE A 148 -6.93 5.92 -7.65
N ALA A 149 -7.04 4.61 -7.76
CA ALA A 149 -6.90 3.70 -6.62
C ALA A 149 -5.57 3.89 -5.89
N GLY A 150 -5.64 4.13 -4.58
CA GLY A 150 -4.48 4.39 -3.73
C GLY A 150 -4.01 5.85 -3.74
N GLY A 151 -4.73 6.75 -4.44
CA GLY A 151 -4.41 8.16 -4.50
C GLY A 151 -3.21 8.49 -5.39
N ILE A 152 -2.77 9.72 -5.32
CA ILE A 152 -1.66 10.26 -6.12
C ILE A 152 -0.70 11.06 -5.25
N CYS A 153 0.50 11.26 -5.75
CA CYS A 153 1.45 12.17 -5.16
C CYS A 153 2.18 12.98 -6.24
N TYR A 154 2.73 14.11 -5.86
CA TYR A 154 3.78 14.75 -6.61
C TYR A 154 4.96 15.07 -5.70
N PHE A 155 6.14 15.19 -6.29
CA PHE A 155 7.38 15.41 -5.55
C PHE A 155 8.24 16.49 -6.21
N LEU A 156 9.17 17.03 -5.42
CA LEU A 156 10.30 17.84 -5.88
C LEU A 156 11.59 17.14 -5.48
N TRP A 157 12.38 16.81 -6.48
CA TRP A 157 13.75 16.35 -6.37
C TRP A 157 14.69 17.49 -6.78
N ASP A 158 15.72 17.79 -5.95
CA ASP A 158 16.70 18.85 -6.18
C ASP A 158 18.10 18.23 -6.14
N ARG A 159 18.78 18.19 -7.28
CA ARG A 159 20.11 17.58 -7.42
C ARG A 159 21.15 18.13 -6.44
N ASP A 160 21.07 19.41 -6.11
CA ASP A 160 22.10 20.13 -5.37
C ASP A 160 21.76 20.25 -3.86
N LYS A 161 20.64 19.66 -3.41
CA LYS A 161 20.24 19.61 -2.02
C LYS A 161 20.13 18.18 -1.50
N GLU A 162 20.59 18.00 -0.27
CA GLU A 162 20.39 16.80 0.52
C GLU A 162 19.73 17.22 1.82
N GLU A 163 18.42 17.03 1.93
CA GLU A 163 17.61 17.46 3.08
C GLU A 163 16.61 16.41 3.49
N VAL A 164 16.18 16.48 4.75
CA VAL A 164 15.02 15.73 5.23
C VAL A 164 13.78 16.17 4.47
N CYS A 165 13.03 15.21 3.92
CA CYS A 165 11.91 15.48 3.05
C CYS A 165 10.77 16.20 3.78
N GLU A 166 10.26 17.26 3.17
CA GLU A 166 9.02 17.92 3.60
C GLU A 166 7.81 17.17 3.00
N VAL A 167 7.10 16.42 3.84
CA VAL A 167 5.92 15.63 3.44
C VAL A 167 4.65 16.38 3.80
N THR A 168 3.81 16.63 2.79
CA THR A 168 2.50 17.28 2.97
C THR A 168 1.38 16.28 2.62
N ASN A 169 0.53 15.96 3.59
CA ASN A 169 -0.72 15.26 3.33
C ASN A 169 -1.82 16.26 3.03
N VAL A 170 -2.59 16.02 1.98
CA VAL A 170 -3.72 16.86 1.56
C VAL A 170 -5.01 16.06 1.67
N SER A 171 -6.00 16.64 2.36
CA SER A 171 -7.34 16.10 2.50
C SER A 171 -8.36 17.24 2.35
N GLY A 172 -8.97 17.36 1.19
CA GLY A 172 -9.82 18.50 0.84
C GLY A 172 -9.06 19.83 0.93
N LEU A 173 -9.42 20.68 1.89
CA LEU A 173 -8.76 21.96 2.13
C LEU A 173 -7.70 21.91 3.23
N GLU A 174 -7.55 20.78 3.92
CA GLU A 174 -6.60 20.62 5.02
C GLU A 174 -5.25 20.12 4.49
N HIS A 175 -4.18 20.70 5.02
CA HIS A 175 -2.81 20.39 4.67
C HIS A 175 -1.99 20.15 5.94
N HIS A 176 -1.50 18.94 6.12
CA HIS A 176 -0.65 18.56 7.24
C HIS A 176 0.78 18.34 6.76
N THR A 177 1.69 19.26 7.09
CA THR A 177 3.08 19.24 6.65
C THR A 177 4.03 18.89 7.77
N MET A 178 4.97 17.97 7.51
CA MET A 178 6.01 17.56 8.44
C MET A 178 7.32 17.28 7.69
N ARG A 179 8.47 17.66 8.28
CA ARG A 179 9.79 17.25 7.81
C ARG A 179 10.18 15.94 8.45
N ARG A 180 10.45 14.91 7.65
CA ARG A 180 10.76 13.57 8.13
C ARG A 180 11.58 12.73 7.17
N ASN A 181 12.30 11.73 7.68
CA ASN A 181 12.93 10.72 6.86
C ASN A 181 11.87 9.79 6.27
N LEU A 182 11.91 9.56 4.96
CA LEU A 182 10.93 8.70 4.30
C LEU A 182 11.15 7.22 4.62
N ASN A 183 12.39 6.82 4.91
CA ASN A 183 12.81 5.45 5.24
C ASN A 183 12.82 5.15 6.74
N GLU A 184 12.15 5.94 7.57
CA GLU A 184 12.17 5.82 9.03
C GLU A 184 11.73 4.43 9.53
N PHE A 185 10.85 3.76 8.80
CA PHE A 185 10.37 2.41 9.08
C PHE A 185 10.86 1.38 8.03
N GLY A 186 12.07 1.58 7.50
CA GLY A 186 12.66 0.72 6.48
C GLY A 186 11.95 0.84 5.14
N GLU A 187 11.47 -0.31 4.61
CA GLU A 187 10.75 -0.35 3.32
C GLU A 187 9.28 0.08 3.39
N ILE A 188 8.80 0.47 4.58
CA ILE A 188 7.41 0.86 4.79
C ILE A 188 7.32 2.37 4.95
N PHE A 189 6.69 3.01 3.98
CA PHE A 189 6.37 4.42 4.08
C PHE A 189 5.03 4.61 4.79
N ILE A 190 5.08 5.15 6.02
CA ILE A 190 3.86 5.55 6.73
C ILE A 190 3.31 6.82 6.10
N ARG A 191 2.16 6.71 5.49
CA ARG A 191 1.59 7.76 4.65
C ARG A 191 1.18 8.99 5.43
N SER A 192 0.45 8.82 6.54
CA SER A 192 -0.06 9.92 7.36
C SER A 192 1.00 10.48 8.32
N ASN A 193 1.22 11.78 8.29
CA ASN A 193 2.08 12.48 9.23
C ASN A 193 1.58 12.38 10.68
N GLU A 194 0.25 12.42 10.87
CA GLU A 194 -0.39 12.36 12.19
C GLU A 194 -0.22 10.99 12.86
N SER A 195 -0.01 9.93 12.06
CA SER A 195 0.20 8.58 12.58
C SER A 195 1.57 8.37 13.21
N LEU A 196 2.56 9.20 12.90
CA LEU A 196 3.96 8.97 13.30
C LEU A 196 4.15 9.03 14.81
N SER A 197 3.57 10.01 15.49
CA SER A 197 3.64 10.12 16.95
C SER A 197 3.04 8.91 17.64
N ILE A 198 1.92 8.39 17.12
CA ILE A 198 1.25 7.19 17.64
C ILE A 198 2.15 5.97 17.48
N ILE A 199 2.74 5.75 16.28
CA ILE A 199 3.64 4.63 16.03
C ILE A 199 4.86 4.69 16.95
N HIS A 200 5.49 5.84 17.11
CA HIS A 200 6.65 6.02 17.97
C HIS A 200 6.34 5.64 19.43
N LYS A 201 5.17 6.07 19.94
CA LYS A 201 4.73 5.71 21.28
C LYS A 201 4.49 4.21 21.44
N VAL A 202 3.90 3.57 20.42
CA VAL A 202 3.66 2.13 20.41
C VAL A 202 4.97 1.36 20.36
N LEU A 203 5.88 1.71 19.44
CA LEU A 203 7.17 1.03 19.28
C LEU A 203 8.08 1.18 20.53
N SER A 204 8.01 2.34 21.19
CA SER A 204 8.81 2.57 22.41
C SER A 204 8.33 1.79 23.64
N ARG A 205 7.11 1.23 23.60
CA ARG A 205 6.45 0.53 24.73
C ARG A 205 6.06 -0.92 24.41
N SER A 206 6.44 -1.42 23.24
CA SER A 206 6.11 -2.79 22.80
C SER A 206 7.37 -3.50 22.35
N GLU A 207 7.58 -4.72 22.84
CA GLU A 207 8.68 -5.59 22.45
C GLU A 207 8.24 -6.66 21.45
N HIS A 208 6.96 -7.05 21.52
CA HIS A 208 6.36 -8.09 20.69
C HIS A 208 5.20 -7.57 19.85
N PHE A 209 5.05 -8.12 18.66
CA PHE A 209 4.02 -7.72 17.70
C PHE A 209 3.26 -8.92 17.16
N LEU A 210 2.03 -8.71 16.69
CA LEU A 210 1.17 -9.79 16.21
C LEU A 210 1.74 -10.57 15.01
N THR A 211 2.75 -10.07 14.32
CA THR A 211 3.49 -10.85 13.32
C THR A 211 4.04 -12.18 13.88
N GLU A 212 4.27 -12.26 15.18
CA GLU A 212 4.76 -13.50 15.83
C GLU A 212 3.63 -14.55 15.96
N ARG A 213 2.36 -14.12 16.05
CA ARG A 213 1.18 -15.00 16.18
C ARG A 213 0.52 -15.31 14.85
N VAL A 214 0.49 -14.33 13.92
CA VAL A 214 -0.19 -14.47 12.63
C VAL A 214 0.51 -15.51 11.77
N GLN A 215 -0.26 -16.47 11.29
CA GLN A 215 0.26 -17.52 10.43
C GLN A 215 0.50 -16.99 9.00
N PRO A 216 1.41 -17.60 8.24
CA PRO A 216 1.47 -17.37 6.80
C PRO A 216 0.12 -17.67 6.13
N ILE A 217 -0.14 -17.02 5.00
CA ILE A 217 -1.29 -17.38 4.15
C ILE A 217 -1.17 -18.87 3.81
N ASP A 218 -2.30 -19.57 3.72
CA ASP A 218 -2.34 -21.04 3.54
C ASP A 218 -1.82 -21.80 4.76
N ALA A 219 -2.29 -21.44 5.93
CA ALA A 219 -1.87 -22.03 7.21
C ALA A 219 -1.97 -23.57 7.24
N PHE A 220 -3.03 -24.14 6.63
CA PHE A 220 -3.29 -25.58 6.66
C PHE A 220 -3.02 -26.31 5.33
N GLY A 221 -2.62 -25.60 4.28
CA GLY A 221 -2.28 -26.21 2.99
C GLY A 221 -3.46 -26.48 2.06
N PHE A 222 -4.62 -25.86 2.28
CA PHE A 222 -5.80 -26.06 1.45
C PHE A 222 -6.06 -24.89 0.52
N PRO A 223 -6.10 -25.11 -0.81
CA PRO A 223 -6.39 -24.05 -1.76
C PRO A 223 -7.81 -23.50 -1.58
N SER A 224 -8.07 -22.28 -2.04
CA SER A 224 -9.40 -21.61 -1.95
C SER A 224 -10.55 -22.43 -2.57
N ALA A 225 -10.24 -23.32 -3.51
CA ALA A 225 -11.21 -24.20 -4.18
C ALA A 225 -11.53 -25.48 -3.39
N ALA A 226 -10.78 -25.82 -2.33
CA ALA A 226 -11.04 -27.01 -1.52
C ALA A 226 -12.39 -26.90 -0.82
N ARG A 227 -13.16 -28.03 -0.76
CA ARG A 227 -14.50 -28.06 -0.18
C ARG A 227 -14.69 -29.17 0.86
N GLY A 228 -14.01 -30.30 0.72
CA GLY A 228 -14.23 -31.51 1.55
C GLY A 228 -15.53 -32.24 1.23
N GLU A 229 -15.87 -33.21 2.06
CA GLU A 229 -17.13 -33.93 2.01
C GLU A 229 -18.26 -33.05 2.54
N LYS A 230 -19.49 -33.29 2.08
CA LYS A 230 -20.66 -32.50 2.51
C LYS A 230 -21.16 -32.88 3.90
N GLU A 231 -21.02 -34.14 4.26
CA GLU A 231 -21.51 -34.71 5.52
C GLU A 231 -20.33 -35.09 6.42
N PRO A 232 -20.46 -34.91 7.74
CA PRO A 232 -19.44 -35.35 8.69
C PRO A 232 -19.29 -36.86 8.71
N PHE A 233 -18.07 -37.32 8.97
CA PHE A 233 -17.74 -38.75 9.14
C PHE A 233 -16.81 -38.92 10.35
N ASP A 234 -16.66 -40.16 10.81
CA ASP A 234 -15.85 -40.45 12.01
C ASP A 234 -14.37 -40.03 11.83
N GLY A 235 -13.84 -39.28 12.81
CA GLY A 235 -12.49 -38.77 12.79
C GLY A 235 -12.25 -37.61 11.81
N CYS A 236 -13.30 -37.00 11.27
CA CYS A 236 -13.17 -35.82 10.42
C CYS A 236 -12.85 -34.54 11.22
N VAL A 237 -12.34 -33.55 10.53
CA VAL A 237 -12.23 -32.14 10.95
C VAL A 237 -13.02 -31.26 9.99
N SER A 238 -13.55 -30.14 10.49
CA SER A 238 -14.32 -29.21 9.67
C SER A 238 -13.38 -28.31 8.86
N LEU A 239 -13.57 -28.24 7.54
CA LEU A 239 -12.87 -27.35 6.63
C LEU A 239 -13.73 -26.13 6.33
N ILE A 240 -13.31 -24.99 6.85
CA ILE A 240 -13.97 -23.69 6.62
C ILE A 240 -13.52 -23.12 5.28
N HIS A 241 -14.45 -22.84 4.39
CA HIS A 241 -14.20 -22.27 3.07
C HIS A 241 -15.18 -21.14 2.72
N SER A 242 -14.94 -20.39 1.66
CA SER A 242 -15.72 -19.20 1.27
C SER A 242 -17.20 -19.45 0.99
N GLN A 243 -17.61 -20.69 0.80
CA GLN A 243 -19.01 -21.09 0.52
C GLN A 243 -19.67 -21.86 1.67
N GLY A 244 -18.98 -22.03 2.81
CA GLY A 244 -19.52 -22.74 3.98
C GLY A 244 -18.49 -23.64 4.66
N THR A 245 -18.92 -24.81 5.09
CA THR A 245 -18.13 -25.82 5.80
C THR A 245 -18.21 -27.15 5.08
N GLY A 246 -17.08 -27.81 4.91
CA GLY A 246 -17.00 -29.22 4.49
C GLY A 246 -16.23 -30.04 5.53
N TYR A 247 -16.00 -31.29 5.26
CA TYR A 247 -15.36 -32.24 6.19
C TYR A 247 -14.21 -32.95 5.50
N ILE A 248 -13.08 -33.06 6.19
CA ILE A 248 -11.89 -33.74 5.68
C ILE A 248 -11.29 -34.67 6.73
N LYS A 249 -10.47 -35.61 6.33
CA LYS A 249 -9.73 -36.43 7.29
C LYS A 249 -8.69 -35.56 8.01
N ARG A 250 -8.57 -35.75 9.33
CA ARG A 250 -7.51 -35.03 10.11
C ARG A 250 -6.13 -35.29 9.54
N SER A 251 -5.87 -36.50 8.98
CA SER A 251 -4.58 -36.85 8.36
C SER A 251 -4.25 -36.06 7.07
N ASP A 252 -5.25 -35.40 6.47
CA ASP A 252 -5.06 -34.62 5.25
C ASP A 252 -4.48 -33.21 5.54
N VAL A 253 -4.55 -32.77 6.80
CA VAL A 253 -3.94 -31.51 7.26
C VAL A 253 -2.42 -31.72 7.38
N LYS A 254 -1.66 -31.19 6.40
CA LYS A 254 -0.21 -31.41 6.32
C LYS A 254 0.62 -30.28 6.92
N LYS A 255 0.02 -29.13 7.20
CA LYS A 255 0.67 -27.96 7.80
C LYS A 255 -0.04 -27.61 9.09
N ASN A 256 0.71 -27.23 10.11
CA ASN A 256 0.23 -26.74 11.40
C ASN A 256 -0.86 -27.62 12.01
N ALA A 257 -0.71 -28.94 11.93
CA ALA A 257 -1.70 -29.91 12.45
C ALA A 257 -1.93 -29.76 13.97
N GLU A 258 -0.97 -29.22 14.70
CA GLU A 258 -1.06 -28.88 16.13
C GLU A 258 -2.08 -27.77 16.42
N LEU A 259 -2.41 -26.92 15.42
CA LEU A 259 -3.42 -25.88 15.58
C LEU A 259 -4.86 -26.42 15.44
N ILE A 260 -5.05 -27.65 15.00
CA ILE A 260 -6.39 -28.26 14.87
C ILE A 260 -7.12 -28.23 16.23
N ASP A 261 -6.40 -28.53 17.31
CA ASP A 261 -6.97 -28.67 18.66
C ASP A 261 -7.01 -27.36 19.44
N LYS A 262 -6.69 -26.22 18.80
CA LYS A 262 -6.71 -24.91 19.41
C LYS A 262 -7.88 -24.06 18.93
N TYR A 263 -8.27 -23.08 19.74
CA TYR A 263 -9.14 -21.99 19.33
C TYR A 263 -8.36 -21.03 18.45
N LYS A 264 -8.88 -20.62 17.30
CA LYS A 264 -8.18 -19.75 16.34
C LYS A 264 -9.03 -18.54 15.99
N ALA A 265 -8.43 -17.37 15.92
CA ALA A 265 -9.05 -16.19 15.33
C ALA A 265 -8.67 -16.08 13.85
N THR A 266 -9.68 -15.95 13.00
CA THR A 266 -9.49 -15.88 11.55
C THR A 266 -10.25 -14.72 10.92
N ILE A 267 -9.71 -14.17 9.82
CA ILE A 267 -10.36 -13.18 8.98
C ILE A 267 -10.25 -13.58 7.51
N SER A 268 -11.10 -13.01 6.66
CA SER A 268 -10.87 -13.10 5.21
C SER A 268 -9.56 -12.42 4.83
N ILE A 269 -8.79 -13.04 3.92
CA ILE A 269 -7.61 -12.39 3.33
C ILE A 269 -7.97 -11.16 2.50
N LEU A 270 -9.22 -11.03 2.03
CA LEU A 270 -9.72 -9.86 1.34
C LEU A 270 -10.22 -8.83 2.36
N VAL A 271 -9.59 -7.67 2.38
CA VAL A 271 -10.02 -6.57 3.24
C VAL A 271 -11.16 -5.78 2.58
N PRO A 272 -12.13 -5.29 3.37
CA PRO A 272 -13.29 -4.56 2.84
C PRO A 272 -12.96 -3.18 2.28
N CYS A 273 -11.75 -2.70 2.52
CA CYS A 273 -11.27 -1.42 2.03
C CYS A 273 -10.38 -1.67 0.82
N ASN A 274 -10.88 -1.44 -0.35
CA ASN A 274 -10.15 -1.44 -1.62
C ASN A 274 -9.07 -0.35 -1.63
N GLY A 275 -8.05 -0.47 -0.78
CA GLY A 275 -7.03 0.55 -0.70
C GLY A 275 -7.62 1.97 -0.63
N GLU A 276 -8.71 2.15 0.12
CA GLU A 276 -9.35 3.45 0.35
C GLU A 276 -10.15 4.05 -0.83
N VAL A 277 -10.25 3.34 -1.95
CA VAL A 277 -10.97 3.84 -3.12
C VAL A 277 -12.46 3.64 -2.97
N GLY A 278 -13.23 4.71 -3.12
CA GLY A 278 -14.69 4.70 -3.11
C GLY A 278 -15.31 4.60 -1.71
N ILE A 279 -14.51 4.72 -0.63
CA ILE A 279 -15.02 4.85 0.73
C ILE A 279 -15.20 6.34 1.02
N ASP A 280 -16.37 6.67 1.53
CA ASP A 280 -16.62 7.99 2.07
C ASP A 280 -15.72 8.20 3.31
N PRO A 281 -14.71 9.08 3.26
CA PRO A 281 -13.79 9.28 4.38
C PRO A 281 -14.49 9.65 5.69
N SER A 282 -15.67 10.29 5.59
CA SER A 282 -16.49 10.67 6.76
C SER A 282 -17.02 9.47 7.55
N LYS A 283 -17.03 8.27 6.97
CA LYS A 283 -17.50 7.04 7.63
C LYS A 283 -16.38 6.23 8.30
N GLY A 284 -15.12 6.62 8.10
CA GLY A 284 -13.97 5.87 8.60
C GLY A 284 -13.77 4.49 7.94
N TYR A 285 -12.70 3.81 8.30
CA TYR A 285 -12.28 2.53 7.72
C TYR A 285 -12.65 1.35 8.62
N LYS A 286 -13.05 0.23 8.04
CA LYS A 286 -13.26 -1.01 8.78
C LYS A 286 -11.94 -1.77 9.03
N ALA A 287 -10.99 -1.64 8.16
CA ALA A 287 -9.66 -2.25 8.13
C ALA A 287 -9.63 -3.78 7.96
N ILE A 288 -10.43 -4.56 8.67
CA ILE A 288 -10.54 -6.01 8.55
C ILE A 288 -12.00 -6.45 8.44
N THR A 289 -12.22 -7.70 7.99
CA THR A 289 -13.51 -8.36 8.18
C THR A 289 -13.70 -8.73 9.65
N THR A 290 -14.94 -8.86 10.12
CA THR A 290 -15.22 -9.26 11.51
C THR A 290 -14.52 -10.59 11.82
N PRO A 291 -13.65 -10.65 12.85
CA PRO A 291 -12.92 -11.85 13.19
C PRO A 291 -13.87 -12.99 13.60
N ARG A 292 -13.66 -14.18 13.02
CA ARG A 292 -14.34 -15.40 13.39
C ARG A 292 -13.46 -16.18 14.38
N ILE A 293 -14.10 -16.82 15.36
CA ILE A 293 -13.44 -17.85 16.17
C ILE A 293 -13.69 -19.20 15.51
N GLU A 294 -12.63 -19.91 15.17
CA GLU A 294 -12.63 -21.31 14.81
C GLU A 294 -12.32 -22.13 16.07
N VAL A 295 -13.20 -23.09 16.38
CA VAL A 295 -13.08 -23.94 17.57
C VAL A 295 -12.14 -25.13 17.30
N PRO A 296 -11.70 -25.87 18.34
CA PRO A 296 -10.98 -27.14 18.16
C PRO A 296 -11.71 -28.06 17.19
N GLY A 297 -10.96 -28.69 16.26
CA GLY A 297 -11.53 -29.50 15.17
C GLY A 297 -11.87 -28.74 13.89
N GLU A 298 -11.68 -27.43 13.83
CA GLU A 298 -11.86 -26.62 12.62
C GLU A 298 -10.52 -26.21 12.01
N VAL A 299 -10.43 -26.22 10.67
CA VAL A 299 -9.32 -25.68 9.87
C VAL A 299 -9.90 -24.88 8.70
N ASN A 300 -9.08 -24.09 8.01
CA ASN A 300 -9.57 -23.23 6.93
C ASN A 300 -8.76 -23.37 5.64
N THR A 301 -9.34 -22.85 4.55
CA THR A 301 -8.69 -22.74 3.24
C THR A 301 -7.88 -21.45 3.14
N PHE A 302 -7.10 -21.33 2.07
CA PHE A 302 -6.35 -20.12 1.66
C PHE A 302 -7.18 -18.81 1.70
N SER A 303 -8.50 -18.89 1.69
CA SER A 303 -9.38 -17.72 1.75
C SER A 303 -9.35 -17.00 3.10
N TYR A 304 -8.77 -17.60 4.14
CA TYR A 304 -8.72 -17.06 5.49
C TYR A 304 -7.29 -17.01 6.03
N LEU A 305 -7.01 -15.95 6.78
CA LEU A 305 -5.77 -15.76 7.51
C LEU A 305 -5.99 -16.09 8.99
N VAL A 306 -5.17 -17.00 9.54
CA VAL A 306 -5.16 -17.31 10.96
C VAL A 306 -4.32 -16.26 11.68
N LEU A 307 -4.96 -15.47 12.55
CA LEU A 307 -4.34 -14.34 13.25
C LEU A 307 -3.65 -14.75 14.57
N GLY A 308 -4.07 -15.88 15.14
CA GLY A 308 -3.52 -16.41 16.37
C GLY A 308 -4.29 -17.65 16.81
N ALA A 309 -3.67 -18.47 17.68
CA ALA A 309 -4.23 -19.69 18.24
C ALA A 309 -3.97 -19.75 19.74
N PHE A 310 -4.98 -20.21 20.51
CA PHE A 310 -4.99 -20.23 21.97
C PHE A 310 -5.54 -21.55 22.49
N ASP A 311 -5.15 -21.88 23.71
CA ASP A 311 -5.58 -23.13 24.35
C ASP A 311 -6.96 -22.98 25.02
N THR A 312 -7.37 -21.77 25.35
CA THR A 312 -8.62 -21.51 26.08
C THR A 312 -9.61 -20.65 25.30
N GLU A 313 -10.87 -20.87 25.53
CA GLU A 313 -11.97 -20.07 24.95
C GLU A 313 -11.96 -18.63 25.48
N ALA A 314 -11.50 -18.42 26.72
CA ALA A 314 -11.42 -17.09 27.32
C ALA A 314 -10.38 -16.22 26.60
N GLU A 315 -9.16 -16.72 26.37
CA GLU A 315 -8.09 -16.00 25.69
C GLU A 315 -8.49 -15.66 24.25
N ILE A 316 -9.08 -16.59 23.50
CA ILE A 316 -9.46 -16.32 22.10
C ILE A 316 -10.60 -15.28 22.02
N LYS A 317 -11.51 -15.21 23.00
CA LYS A 317 -12.53 -14.16 23.08
C LYS A 317 -11.91 -12.79 23.37
N ASN A 318 -10.97 -12.71 24.32
CA ASN A 318 -10.22 -11.49 24.60
C ASN A 318 -9.40 -11.05 23.39
N TYR A 319 -8.73 -11.96 22.70
CA TYR A 319 -7.97 -11.69 21.49
C TYR A 319 -8.89 -11.18 20.36
N LYS A 320 -10.05 -11.79 20.16
CA LYS A 320 -11.04 -11.31 19.18
C LYS A 320 -11.48 -9.89 19.51
N GLN A 321 -11.77 -9.59 20.77
CA GLN A 321 -12.15 -8.24 21.21
C GLN A 321 -11.02 -7.23 20.92
N TYR A 322 -9.78 -7.57 21.22
CA TYR A 322 -8.62 -6.76 20.89
C TYR A 322 -8.50 -6.48 19.38
N LEU A 323 -8.70 -7.48 18.53
CA LEU A 323 -8.69 -7.32 17.07
C LEU A 323 -9.80 -6.38 16.58
N MET A 324 -10.91 -6.27 17.32
CA MET A 324 -12.02 -5.37 16.99
C MET A 324 -11.82 -3.95 17.49
N CYS A 325 -10.88 -3.68 18.39
CA CYS A 325 -10.55 -2.33 18.86
C CYS A 325 -10.16 -1.41 17.68
N LYS A 326 -10.56 -0.16 17.77
CA LYS A 326 -10.18 0.86 16.77
C LYS A 326 -8.68 1.07 16.72
N PHE A 327 -8.02 1.13 17.89
CA PHE A 327 -6.56 1.22 17.99
C PHE A 327 -5.87 0.11 17.21
N THR A 328 -6.25 -1.15 17.42
CA THR A 328 -5.63 -2.30 16.75
C THR A 328 -5.79 -2.22 15.23
N ARG A 329 -6.99 -1.87 14.78
CA ARG A 329 -7.31 -1.74 13.36
C ARG A 329 -6.65 -0.51 12.72
N PHE A 330 -6.46 0.55 13.47
CA PHE A 330 -5.68 1.71 13.05
C PHE A 330 -4.22 1.33 12.82
N MET A 331 -3.57 0.70 13.80
CA MET A 331 -2.17 0.26 13.67
C MET A 331 -1.97 -0.67 12.46
N LEU A 332 -2.90 -1.60 12.26
CA LEU A 332 -2.88 -2.51 11.13
C LEU A 332 -3.01 -1.78 9.77
N ARG A 333 -3.90 -0.76 9.71
CA ARG A 333 -4.16 0.00 8.49
C ARG A 333 -2.91 0.74 7.97
N LEU A 334 -1.99 1.12 8.85
CA LEU A 334 -0.78 1.87 8.49
C LEU A 334 0.14 1.14 7.50
N THR A 335 0.03 -0.17 7.43
CA THR A 335 0.84 -1.03 6.57
C THR A 335 0.10 -1.51 5.31
N TYR A 336 -1.13 -1.07 5.09
CA TYR A 336 -1.91 -1.53 3.94
C TYR A 336 -1.39 -0.96 2.63
N SER A 337 -1.19 -1.88 1.68
CA SER A 337 -0.74 -1.57 0.32
C SER A 337 -1.61 -2.20 -0.76
N SER A 338 -2.48 -3.12 -0.38
CA SER A 338 -3.30 -3.90 -1.31
C SER A 338 -4.62 -4.33 -0.67
N MET A 339 -5.48 -4.95 -1.47
CA MET A 339 -6.74 -5.57 -0.99
C MET A 339 -6.52 -6.87 -0.20
N HIS A 340 -5.31 -7.42 -0.20
CA HIS A 340 -4.98 -8.63 0.51
C HIS A 340 -4.19 -8.31 1.77
N ILE A 341 -4.65 -8.86 2.89
CA ILE A 341 -3.96 -8.81 4.16
C ILE A 341 -3.11 -10.06 4.36
N ALA A 342 -1.91 -9.87 4.88
CA ALA A 342 -0.96 -10.92 5.16
C ALA A 342 -0.26 -10.68 6.49
N ARG A 343 0.50 -11.66 6.98
CA ARG A 343 1.29 -11.57 8.21
C ARG A 343 2.11 -10.29 8.33
N ALA A 344 2.74 -9.86 7.22
CA ALA A 344 3.58 -8.66 7.18
C ALA A 344 2.84 -7.36 7.54
N ASN A 345 1.51 -7.32 7.40
CA ASN A 345 0.74 -6.14 7.78
C ASN A 345 0.65 -5.92 9.30
N PHE A 346 0.97 -6.91 10.11
CA PHE A 346 0.83 -6.85 11.57
C PHE A 346 2.08 -6.38 12.32
N ILE A 347 3.10 -5.88 11.63
CA ILE A 347 4.40 -5.53 12.24
C ILE A 347 4.34 -4.36 13.22
N PHE A 348 3.33 -3.51 13.15
CA PHE A 348 3.10 -2.41 14.08
C PHE A 348 1.96 -2.65 15.06
N VAL A 349 1.27 -3.80 14.94
CA VAL A 349 0.20 -4.16 15.85
C VAL A 349 0.81 -4.85 17.07
N PRO A 350 0.84 -4.20 18.26
CA PRO A 350 1.50 -4.76 19.41
C PRO A 350 0.78 -6.00 19.95
N ASP A 351 1.57 -6.97 20.41
CA ASP A 351 1.02 -8.12 21.12
C ASP A 351 0.67 -7.75 22.57
N GLN A 352 -0.30 -8.45 23.14
CA GLN A 352 -0.79 -8.20 24.48
C GLN A 352 -0.92 -9.51 25.26
N ASP A 353 -1.12 -9.41 26.56
CA ASP A 353 -1.56 -10.55 27.38
C ASP A 353 -3.08 -10.70 27.27
N PHE A 354 -3.51 -11.79 26.62
CA PHE A 354 -4.93 -12.08 26.37
C PHE A 354 -5.60 -12.90 27.49
N THR A 355 -4.92 -13.11 28.61
CA THR A 355 -5.60 -13.59 29.85
C THR A 355 -6.53 -12.52 30.41
N GLU A 356 -6.39 -11.26 29.98
CA GLU A 356 -7.28 -10.15 30.28
C GLU A 356 -7.92 -9.52 29.02
N GLU A 357 -9.02 -8.80 29.23
CA GLU A 357 -9.71 -8.08 28.17
C GLU A 357 -9.02 -6.74 27.89
N TRP A 358 -8.88 -6.41 26.59
CA TRP A 358 -8.36 -5.14 26.09
C TRP A 358 -9.47 -4.32 25.41
N THR A 359 -9.55 -3.04 25.78
CA THR A 359 -10.44 -2.04 25.17
C THR A 359 -9.63 -0.90 24.58
N ASP A 360 -10.24 -0.07 23.75
CA ASP A 360 -9.60 1.11 23.18
C ASP A 360 -9.08 2.04 24.28
N GLU A 361 -9.85 2.26 25.35
CA GLU A 361 -9.46 3.13 26.49
C GLU A 361 -8.21 2.59 27.21
N LYS A 362 -8.14 1.25 27.44
CA LYS A 362 -6.96 0.63 28.06
C LYS A 362 -5.74 0.80 27.18
N LEU A 363 -5.90 0.65 25.85
CA LEU A 363 -4.81 0.79 24.86
C LEU A 363 -4.35 2.24 24.77
N TYR A 364 -5.26 3.19 24.67
CA TYR A 364 -4.93 4.62 24.64
C TYR A 364 -4.14 5.04 25.90
N LYS A 365 -4.56 4.56 27.06
CA LYS A 365 -3.85 4.80 28.33
C LYS A 365 -2.47 4.13 28.35
N LYS A 366 -2.37 2.86 27.92
CA LYS A 366 -1.10 2.10 27.90
C LYS A 366 -0.05 2.81 27.05
N TYR A 367 -0.46 3.34 25.89
CA TYR A 367 0.45 4.02 24.96
C TYR A 367 0.53 5.52 25.18
N GLU A 368 -0.10 6.06 26.23
CA GLU A 368 -0.09 7.48 26.60
C GLU A 368 -0.46 8.38 25.42
N LEU A 369 -1.52 8.00 24.70
CA LEU A 369 -2.00 8.79 23.56
C LEU A 369 -2.62 10.10 24.06
N THR A 370 -2.38 11.18 23.32
CA THR A 370 -3.01 12.48 23.55
C THR A 370 -4.47 12.49 23.08
N GLU A 371 -5.24 13.47 23.51
CA GLU A 371 -6.63 13.64 23.04
C GLU A 371 -6.71 13.79 21.49
N ASP A 372 -5.77 14.52 20.89
CA ASP A 372 -5.71 14.69 19.44
C ASP A 372 -5.40 13.36 18.71
N GLU A 373 -4.47 12.56 19.24
CA GLU A 373 -4.15 11.23 18.68
C GLU A 373 -5.32 10.27 18.80
N ILE A 374 -6.03 10.30 19.94
CA ILE A 374 -7.25 9.52 20.15
C ILE A 374 -8.32 9.96 19.15
N ALA A 375 -8.58 11.26 19.04
CA ALA A 375 -9.57 11.82 18.11
C ALA A 375 -9.24 11.43 16.66
N PHE A 376 -7.96 11.41 16.29
CA PHE A 376 -7.51 10.99 14.97
C PHE A 376 -7.81 9.50 14.72
N ILE A 377 -7.52 8.60 15.67
CA ILE A 377 -7.88 7.17 15.57
C ILE A 377 -9.40 7.01 15.47
N GLU A 378 -10.15 7.68 16.36
CA GLU A 378 -11.60 7.59 16.44
C GLU A 378 -12.30 8.05 15.17
N SER A 379 -11.80 9.11 14.52
CA SER A 379 -12.30 9.61 13.23
C SER A 379 -11.87 8.73 12.05
N THR A 380 -10.70 8.12 12.12
CA THR A 380 -10.16 7.29 11.04
C THR A 380 -10.83 5.92 10.97
N ILE A 381 -11.10 5.30 12.12
CA ILE A 381 -11.59 3.92 12.21
C ILE A 381 -13.05 3.90 12.70
N ARG A 382 -13.95 3.37 11.89
CA ARG A 382 -15.36 3.21 12.28
C ARG A 382 -15.54 2.07 13.30
N VAL A 383 -16.61 2.13 14.06
CA VAL A 383 -17.02 1.03 14.94
C VAL A 383 -17.23 -0.26 14.14
N MET A 384 -16.86 -1.39 14.73
CA MET A 384 -17.12 -2.74 14.21
C MET A 384 -18.13 -3.42 15.14
N GLU A 385 -19.23 -3.85 14.57
CA GLU A 385 -20.25 -4.66 15.22
C GLU A 385 -20.01 -6.15 14.98
#